data_926f1472f7d7c1e0ea1d9ed16227f627
#
_entry.id   926f1472f7d7c1e0ea1d9ed16227f627
#
_cell.length_a   1.000
_cell.length_b   1.000
_cell.length_c   1.000
_cell.angle_alpha   90.00
_cell.angle_beta   90.00
_cell.angle_gamma   90.00
#
_symmetry.space_group_name_H-M   'P 1'
#
loop_
_entity.id
_entity.type
_entity.pdbx_description
1 polymer ?
#
loop_
_entity_poly.entity_id
_entity_poly.type
_entity_poly.pdbx_seq_one_letter_code
_entity_poly.pdbx_strand_id
1 'polypeptide(L)'
;MHLVGASIGAWRMATACLSNPQAAFEQLERDYIAQHYELPPGQKRATATQVSHRFGDNLRLFYGGREDQVLEHQRYHLHILTARGRLLLHQDGGLRTPLGYLSAYAANAVHRKALGVWLERVVFSSVHPGSGAVSALPFHTLDYRTRQVPMMSDNFLDALQASCSIPFMLRPVRNIAGAPPGAYWDGGLTDYHLHLQYQAPPTAPIVLYPHFQKAVVPGWLDKAWTGRHRSTPALDSMLVLAPDPEWIRQLPNGKLPDRNDFARYGQDLAARMRVWNAATSAAQQLADEYAQWLEKPDLGRVEPL
;
A
#
# COMPACT_ATOMS: atom_id res chain seq x y z
N MET A 1 6.54 17.99 -1.95
CA MET A 1 5.59 17.06 -2.61
C MET A 1 5.24 15.95 -1.63
N HIS A 2 3.95 15.60 -1.49
CA HIS A 2 3.53 14.52 -0.60
C HIS A 2 3.49 13.18 -1.34
N LEU A 3 4.00 12.13 -0.70
CA LEU A 3 3.91 10.75 -1.13
C LEU A 3 3.05 9.99 -0.11
N VAL A 4 1.92 9.47 -0.56
CA VAL A 4 0.96 8.77 0.32
C VAL A 4 0.89 7.31 -0.09
N GLY A 5 1.04 6.40 0.86
CA GLY A 5 1.02 4.97 0.55
C GLY A 5 0.39 4.11 1.63
N ALA A 6 -0.28 3.05 1.18
CA ALA A 6 -0.74 1.94 1.99
C ALA A 6 -0.25 0.62 1.38
N SER A 7 0.05 -0.38 2.21
CA SER A 7 0.51 -1.69 1.78
C SER A 7 1.77 -1.58 0.90
N ILE A 8 1.85 -2.32 -0.21
CA ILE A 8 2.98 -2.23 -1.15
C ILE A 8 3.15 -0.81 -1.72
N GLY A 9 2.10 0.01 -1.75
CA GLY A 9 2.17 1.41 -2.13
C GLY A 9 3.03 2.23 -1.17
N ALA A 10 2.95 1.97 0.14
CA ALA A 10 3.83 2.61 1.13
C ALA A 10 5.30 2.26 0.89
N TRP A 11 5.60 1.00 0.59
CA TRP A 11 6.95 0.58 0.26
C TRP A 11 7.47 1.30 -1.00
N ARG A 12 6.65 1.34 -2.07
CA ARG A 12 7.02 2.07 -3.29
C ARG A 12 7.27 3.56 -3.05
N MET A 13 6.42 4.22 -2.25
CA MET A 13 6.61 5.63 -1.93
C MET A 13 7.88 5.87 -1.10
N ALA A 14 8.20 4.98 -0.16
CA ALA A 14 9.45 5.04 0.60
C ALA A 14 10.68 4.80 -0.31
N THR A 15 10.58 3.87 -1.28
CA THR A 15 11.63 3.60 -2.29
C THR A 15 11.92 4.84 -3.15
N ALA A 16 10.88 5.61 -3.50
CA ALA A 16 11.03 6.85 -4.26
C ALA A 16 11.82 7.94 -3.51
N CYS A 17 11.93 7.84 -2.19
CA CYS A 17 12.71 8.75 -1.35
C CYS A 17 14.20 8.39 -1.27
N LEU A 18 14.64 7.25 -1.82
CA LEU A 18 16.06 6.88 -1.79
C LEU A 18 16.87 7.74 -2.76
N SER A 19 18.16 7.93 -2.48
CA SER A 19 19.05 8.81 -3.25
C SER A 19 19.20 8.41 -4.73
N ASN A 20 19.07 7.11 -5.03
CA ASN A 20 18.97 6.60 -6.40
C ASN A 20 17.67 5.78 -6.53
N PRO A 21 16.52 6.45 -6.76
CA PRO A 21 15.23 5.79 -6.80
C PRO A 21 15.13 4.78 -7.96
N GLN A 22 15.72 5.06 -9.12
CA GLN A 22 15.69 4.14 -10.25
C GLN A 22 16.30 2.79 -9.88
N ALA A 23 17.56 2.78 -9.44
CA ALA A 23 18.24 1.55 -9.03
C ALA A 23 17.52 0.83 -7.87
N ALA A 24 16.92 1.61 -6.95
CA ALA A 24 16.16 1.06 -5.84
C ALA A 24 14.85 0.39 -6.31
N PHE A 25 14.13 0.96 -7.28
CA PHE A 25 12.97 0.31 -7.89
C PHE A 25 13.33 -0.95 -8.64
N GLU A 26 14.42 -0.93 -9.41
CA GLU A 26 14.93 -2.13 -10.09
C GLU A 26 15.31 -3.24 -9.10
N GLN A 27 15.93 -2.88 -7.96
CA GLN A 27 16.20 -3.82 -6.87
C GLN A 27 14.90 -4.37 -6.29
N LEU A 28 13.95 -3.49 -5.95
CA LEU A 28 12.64 -3.88 -5.41
C LEU A 28 11.91 -4.86 -6.33
N GLU A 29 11.93 -4.60 -7.64
CA GLU A 29 11.34 -5.46 -8.65
C GLU A 29 11.99 -6.85 -8.66
N ARG A 30 13.32 -6.90 -8.76
CA ARG A 30 14.06 -8.18 -8.76
C ARG A 30 13.78 -8.99 -7.49
N ASP A 31 13.87 -8.35 -6.33
CA ASP A 31 13.66 -9.01 -5.04
C ASP A 31 12.22 -9.52 -4.89
N TYR A 32 11.24 -8.73 -5.36
CA TYR A 32 9.83 -9.10 -5.30
C TYR A 32 9.49 -10.26 -6.24
N ILE A 33 10.03 -10.26 -7.47
CA ILE A 33 9.84 -11.33 -8.46
C ILE A 33 10.52 -12.63 -7.99
N ALA A 34 11.72 -12.52 -7.41
CA ALA A 34 12.46 -13.67 -6.90
C ALA A 34 11.98 -14.19 -5.54
N GLN A 35 11.04 -13.51 -4.90
CA GLN A 35 10.56 -13.90 -3.56
C GLN A 35 10.03 -15.34 -3.57
N HIS A 36 10.54 -16.16 -2.65
CA HIS A 36 10.08 -17.52 -2.41
C HIS A 36 10.17 -17.87 -0.93
N TYR A 37 9.45 -18.90 -0.53
CA TYR A 37 9.47 -19.43 0.84
C TYR A 37 9.99 -20.86 0.81
N GLU A 38 11.12 -21.09 1.47
CA GLU A 38 11.58 -22.45 1.75
C GLU A 38 10.65 -23.05 2.82
N LEU A 39 9.96 -24.12 2.45
CA LEU A 39 9.01 -24.78 3.32
C LEU A 39 9.66 -26.02 3.97
N PRO A 40 9.51 -26.21 5.29
CA PRO A 40 9.91 -27.46 5.94
C PRO A 40 9.24 -28.67 5.29
N PRO A 41 9.85 -29.86 5.35
CA PRO A 41 9.25 -31.10 4.86
C PRO A 41 7.83 -31.30 5.39
N GLY A 42 6.87 -31.58 4.49
CA GLY A 42 5.46 -31.78 4.84
C GLY A 42 4.61 -30.51 4.94
N GLN A 43 5.21 -29.32 4.96
CA GLN A 43 4.47 -28.07 4.96
C GLN A 43 4.13 -27.64 3.53
N LYS A 44 2.83 -27.38 3.26
CA LYS A 44 2.35 -26.99 1.92
C LYS A 44 2.31 -25.46 1.69
N ARG A 45 2.31 -24.68 2.78
CA ARG A 45 2.22 -23.20 2.74
C ARG A 45 2.98 -22.59 3.90
N ALA A 46 3.58 -21.42 3.69
CA ALA A 46 4.19 -20.66 4.76
C ALA A 46 3.13 -20.19 5.78
N THR A 47 3.48 -20.23 7.07
CA THR A 47 2.64 -19.68 8.13
C THR A 47 2.70 -18.15 8.14
N ALA A 48 1.68 -17.49 8.67
CA ALA A 48 1.67 -16.03 8.83
C ALA A 48 2.91 -15.50 9.58
N THR A 49 3.40 -16.26 10.55
CA THR A 49 4.62 -15.92 11.30
C THR A 49 5.87 -15.97 10.41
N GLN A 50 6.04 -17.05 9.63
CA GLN A 50 7.17 -17.17 8.69
C GLN A 50 7.14 -16.06 7.63
N VAL A 51 5.95 -15.78 7.07
CA VAL A 51 5.80 -14.68 6.09
C VAL A 51 6.17 -13.35 6.71
N SER A 52 5.70 -13.05 7.94
CA SER A 52 5.99 -11.78 8.62
C SER A 52 7.47 -11.62 8.93
N HIS A 53 8.15 -12.66 9.43
CA HIS A 53 9.59 -12.62 9.69
C HIS A 53 10.37 -12.36 8.40
N ARG A 54 10.11 -13.14 7.36
CA ARG A 54 10.79 -12.97 6.06
C ARG A 54 10.57 -11.57 5.47
N PHE A 55 9.35 -11.06 5.60
CA PHE A 55 9.03 -9.71 5.12
C PHE A 55 9.79 -8.63 5.91
N GLY A 56 9.82 -8.74 7.24
CA GLY A 56 10.60 -7.83 8.08
C GLY A 56 12.11 -7.88 7.79
N ASP A 57 12.66 -9.09 7.56
CA ASP A 57 14.07 -9.25 7.18
C ASP A 57 14.35 -8.61 5.81
N ASN A 58 13.47 -8.78 4.85
CA ASN A 58 13.59 -8.14 3.53
C ASN A 58 13.55 -6.60 3.64
N LEU A 59 12.69 -6.04 4.51
CA LEU A 59 12.68 -4.59 4.75
C LEU A 59 13.99 -4.11 5.36
N ARG A 60 14.53 -4.82 6.36
CA ARG A 60 15.83 -4.48 6.98
C ARG A 60 16.98 -4.56 5.97
N LEU A 61 16.99 -5.59 5.12
CA LEU A 61 17.99 -5.73 4.06
C LEU A 61 17.88 -4.62 3.01
N PHE A 62 16.65 -4.24 2.67
CA PHE A 62 16.41 -3.23 1.63
C PHE A 62 16.69 -1.81 2.10
N TYR A 63 16.29 -1.43 3.31
CA TYR A 63 16.44 -0.07 3.83
C TYR A 63 17.60 0.09 4.82
N GLY A 64 18.16 -1.00 5.37
CA GLY A 64 19.18 -0.94 6.40
C GLY A 64 20.38 -0.07 6.04
N GLY A 65 20.67 0.93 6.88
CA GLY A 65 21.69 1.95 6.65
C GLY A 65 21.33 3.01 5.60
N ARG A 66 20.08 3.03 5.11
CA ARG A 66 19.55 4.04 4.16
C ARG A 66 18.29 4.73 4.66
N GLU A 67 17.89 4.47 5.89
CA GLU A 67 16.67 5.03 6.49
C GLU A 67 16.70 6.56 6.48
N ASP A 68 17.84 7.17 6.76
CA ASP A 68 18.02 8.62 6.77
C ASP A 68 17.71 9.27 5.42
N GLN A 69 17.96 8.56 4.29
CA GLN A 69 17.62 9.06 2.96
C GLN A 69 16.09 9.26 2.81
N VAL A 70 15.30 8.44 3.49
CA VAL A 70 13.83 8.52 3.50
C VAL A 70 13.37 9.55 4.52
N LEU A 71 13.91 9.50 5.74
CA LEU A 71 13.48 10.31 6.88
C LEU A 71 13.84 11.79 6.72
N GLU A 72 15.02 12.08 6.15
CA GLU A 72 15.54 13.43 5.98
C GLU A 72 15.37 13.99 4.57
N HIS A 73 14.49 13.35 3.75
CA HIS A 73 14.32 13.74 2.37
C HIS A 73 13.77 15.17 2.24
N GLN A 74 14.50 16.06 1.56
CA GLN A 74 14.21 17.51 1.52
C GLN A 74 12.97 17.85 0.65
N ARG A 75 12.70 17.07 -0.36
CA ARG A 75 11.65 17.34 -1.38
C ARG A 75 10.36 16.58 -1.13
N TYR A 76 10.46 15.34 -0.62
CA TYR A 76 9.31 14.44 -0.46
C TYR A 76 8.93 14.30 1.01
N HIS A 77 7.62 14.35 1.26
CA HIS A 77 7.02 14.12 2.57
C HIS A 77 6.23 12.84 2.50
N LEU A 78 6.78 11.77 3.10
CA LEU A 78 6.20 10.44 3.07
C LEU A 78 5.13 10.29 4.15
N HIS A 79 4.00 9.68 3.77
CA HIS A 79 2.89 9.33 4.67
C HIS A 79 2.55 7.86 4.50
N ILE A 80 2.82 7.06 5.53
CA ILE A 80 2.56 5.62 5.55
C ILE A 80 1.26 5.38 6.32
N LEU A 81 0.24 4.86 5.64
CA LEU A 81 -1.05 4.53 6.24
C LEU A 81 -1.02 3.12 6.83
N THR A 82 -1.49 3.00 8.06
CA THR A 82 -1.70 1.73 8.77
C THR A 82 -3.09 1.73 9.41
N ALA A 83 -3.63 0.55 9.68
CA ALA A 83 -4.87 0.37 10.40
C ALA A 83 -4.61 -0.22 11.80
N ARG A 84 -4.79 0.58 12.86
CA ARG A 84 -4.68 0.08 14.22
C ARG A 84 -5.97 -0.59 14.65
N GLY A 85 -5.87 -1.84 15.10
CA GLY A 85 -7.00 -2.58 15.65
C GLY A 85 -7.47 -2.02 16.99
N ARG A 86 -8.79 -1.98 17.16
CA ARG A 86 -9.49 -1.60 18.39
C ARG A 86 -10.39 -2.75 18.86
N LEU A 87 -10.86 -2.70 20.09
CA LEU A 87 -11.69 -3.75 20.68
C LEU A 87 -11.07 -5.15 20.47
N LEU A 88 -11.79 -6.07 19.83
CA LEU A 88 -11.30 -7.41 19.55
C LEU A 88 -10.05 -7.43 18.66
N LEU A 89 -9.90 -6.43 17.78
CA LEU A 89 -8.76 -6.31 16.86
C LEU A 89 -7.53 -5.64 17.49
N HIS A 90 -7.64 -5.16 18.75
CA HIS A 90 -6.50 -4.59 19.49
C HIS A 90 -5.36 -5.61 19.70
N GLN A 91 -5.70 -6.90 19.70
CA GLN A 91 -4.75 -8.01 19.78
C GLN A 91 -5.12 -9.05 18.72
N ASP A 92 -4.12 -9.71 18.13
CA ASP A 92 -4.36 -10.86 17.27
C ASP A 92 -4.40 -12.16 18.09
N GLY A 93 -5.11 -13.16 17.57
CA GLY A 93 -5.10 -14.52 18.10
C GLY A 93 -6.45 -15.21 18.03
N GLY A 94 -6.39 -16.52 17.90
CA GLY A 94 -7.51 -17.46 17.98
C GLY A 94 -8.78 -16.96 17.27
N LEU A 95 -9.91 -17.00 17.95
CA LEU A 95 -11.21 -16.57 17.46
C LEU A 95 -11.39 -15.02 17.46
N ARG A 96 -10.56 -14.28 18.21
CA ARG A 96 -10.70 -12.81 18.30
C ARG A 96 -10.53 -12.12 16.95
N THR A 97 -9.52 -12.53 16.19
CA THR A 97 -9.22 -11.92 14.90
C THR A 97 -10.34 -12.16 13.88
N PRO A 98 -10.81 -13.40 13.63
CA PRO A 98 -11.94 -13.63 12.73
C PRO A 98 -13.23 -12.91 13.17
N LEU A 99 -13.58 -12.99 14.45
CA LEU A 99 -14.79 -12.33 14.98
C LEU A 99 -14.68 -10.80 14.91
N GLY A 100 -13.50 -10.24 15.20
CA GLY A 100 -13.24 -8.81 15.08
C GLY A 100 -13.40 -8.32 13.65
N TYR A 101 -12.87 -9.04 12.65
CA TYR A 101 -13.04 -8.68 11.24
C TYR A 101 -14.46 -8.90 10.73
N LEU A 102 -15.15 -9.96 11.17
CA LEU A 102 -16.56 -10.16 10.84
C LEU A 102 -17.43 -9.00 11.37
N SER A 103 -17.19 -8.59 12.62
CA SER A 103 -17.89 -7.46 13.22
C SER A 103 -17.56 -6.12 12.54
N ALA A 104 -16.29 -5.92 12.16
CA ALA A 104 -15.85 -4.77 11.39
C ALA A 104 -16.52 -4.74 10.01
N TYR A 105 -16.61 -5.89 9.33
CA TYR A 105 -17.31 -6.04 8.05
C TYR A 105 -18.80 -5.71 8.18
N ALA A 106 -19.48 -6.24 9.20
CA ALA A 106 -20.89 -5.96 9.46
C ALA A 106 -21.12 -4.46 9.76
N ALA A 107 -20.27 -3.85 10.59
CA ALA A 107 -20.33 -2.41 10.87
C ALA A 107 -20.12 -1.58 9.61
N ASN A 108 -19.12 -1.96 8.77
CA ASN A 108 -18.85 -1.31 7.49
C ASN A 108 -20.02 -1.47 6.51
N ALA A 109 -20.72 -2.60 6.52
CA ALA A 109 -21.89 -2.83 5.67
C ALA A 109 -23.02 -1.84 5.96
N VAL A 110 -23.24 -1.53 7.24
CA VAL A 110 -24.25 -0.54 7.66
C VAL A 110 -23.80 0.88 7.28
N HIS A 111 -22.60 1.28 7.68
CA HIS A 111 -22.06 2.59 7.37
C HIS A 111 -20.54 2.61 7.51
N ARG A 112 -19.82 3.14 6.48
CA ARG A 112 -18.34 3.15 6.47
C ARG A 112 -17.73 3.81 7.72
N LYS A 113 -18.30 4.91 8.23
CA LYS A 113 -17.82 5.56 9.46
C LYS A 113 -17.87 4.65 10.70
N ALA A 114 -18.79 3.65 10.73
CA ALA A 114 -18.86 2.69 11.82
C ALA A 114 -17.64 1.76 11.90
N LEU A 115 -16.89 1.61 10.80
CA LEU A 115 -15.61 0.93 10.80
C LEU A 115 -14.62 1.54 11.81
N GLY A 116 -14.70 2.86 12.08
CA GLY A 116 -13.89 3.57 13.06
C GLY A 116 -14.03 3.08 14.52
N VAL A 117 -15.06 2.28 14.83
CA VAL A 117 -15.18 1.59 16.12
C VAL A 117 -14.17 0.45 16.23
N TRP A 118 -13.88 -0.23 15.12
CA TRP A 118 -13.02 -1.44 15.04
C TRP A 118 -11.59 -1.15 14.60
N LEU A 119 -11.43 -0.14 13.75
CA LEU A 119 -10.15 0.24 13.17
C LEU A 119 -9.93 1.75 13.29
N GLU A 120 -8.72 2.16 13.57
CA GLU A 120 -8.28 3.56 13.58
C GLU A 120 -7.21 3.71 12.49
N ARG A 121 -7.37 4.70 11.61
CA ARG A 121 -6.30 5.06 10.68
C ARG A 121 -5.15 5.67 11.46
N VAL A 122 -3.94 5.13 11.32
CA VAL A 122 -2.72 5.73 11.88
C VAL A 122 -1.77 6.02 10.72
N VAL A 123 -1.37 7.28 10.59
CA VAL A 123 -0.52 7.76 9.51
C VAL A 123 0.82 8.17 10.10
N PHE A 124 1.87 7.41 9.76
CA PHE A 124 3.24 7.79 10.06
C PHE A 124 3.72 8.77 8.99
N SER A 125 4.14 9.96 9.40
CA SER A 125 4.44 11.05 8.49
C SER A 125 5.84 11.59 8.70
N SER A 126 6.52 11.92 7.61
CA SER A 126 7.84 12.58 7.63
C SER A 126 7.83 13.78 8.55
N VAL A 127 8.97 14.01 9.17
CA VAL A 127 9.27 15.21 9.98
C VAL A 127 10.12 16.14 9.12
N HIS A 128 9.83 17.45 9.16
CA HIS A 128 10.60 18.44 8.42
C HIS A 128 12.01 18.55 9.01
N PRO A 129 13.06 18.32 8.20
CA PRO A 129 14.42 18.54 8.63
C PRO A 129 14.61 19.97 9.18
N GLY A 130 15.24 20.09 10.33
CA GLY A 130 15.54 21.38 10.97
C GLY A 130 14.45 21.95 11.88
N SER A 131 13.16 21.84 11.58
CA SER A 131 12.09 22.34 12.45
C SER A 131 11.54 21.29 13.41
N GLY A 132 11.72 19.98 13.10
CA GLY A 132 11.12 18.89 13.86
C GLY A 132 9.60 18.80 13.74
N ALA A 133 8.97 19.63 12.91
CA ALA A 133 7.53 19.62 12.71
C ALA A 133 7.09 18.44 11.83
N VAL A 134 6.02 17.76 12.21
CA VAL A 134 5.43 16.69 11.40
C VAL A 134 4.78 17.30 10.15
N SER A 135 5.05 16.75 8.98
CA SER A 135 4.45 17.19 7.72
C SER A 135 2.94 17.06 7.76
N ALA A 136 2.23 18.14 7.40
CA ALA A 136 0.77 18.14 7.35
C ALA A 136 0.25 17.03 6.43
N LEU A 137 -0.89 16.44 6.80
CA LEU A 137 -1.56 15.46 5.93
C LEU A 137 -2.13 16.15 4.69
N PRO A 138 -1.91 15.63 3.47
CA PRO A 138 -2.43 16.21 2.25
C PRO A 138 -3.91 15.84 1.99
N PHE A 139 -4.65 15.44 3.03
CA PHE A 139 -6.05 15.03 2.93
C PHE A 139 -6.81 15.30 4.24
N HIS A 140 -8.13 15.47 4.13
CA HIS A 140 -9.01 15.61 5.28
C HIS A 140 -9.19 14.29 6.03
N THR A 141 -9.36 14.38 7.36
CA THR A 141 -9.50 13.22 8.26
C THR A 141 -10.88 13.19 8.95
N LEU A 142 -11.89 13.79 8.31
CA LEU A 142 -13.25 13.90 8.87
C LEU A 142 -14.13 12.67 8.62
N ASP A 143 -13.64 11.73 7.81
CA ASP A 143 -14.34 10.51 7.44
C ASP A 143 -14.47 9.53 8.62
N TYR A 144 -13.40 9.32 9.39
CA TYR A 144 -13.38 8.60 10.67
C TYR A 144 -12.06 8.84 11.43
N ARG A 145 -11.95 8.20 12.60
CA ARG A 145 -10.85 8.43 13.53
C ARG A 145 -9.49 8.22 12.87
N THR A 146 -8.71 9.29 12.84
CA THR A 146 -7.36 9.31 12.30
C THR A 146 -6.38 9.84 13.35
N ARG A 147 -5.20 9.26 13.40
CA ARG A 147 -4.08 9.71 14.23
C ARG A 147 -2.84 9.86 13.35
N GLN A 148 -2.16 10.98 13.49
CA GLN A 148 -0.88 11.21 12.87
C GLN A 148 0.25 10.97 13.88
N VAL A 149 1.33 10.32 13.45
CA VAL A 149 2.50 9.97 14.26
C VAL A 149 3.74 10.44 13.51
N PRO A 150 4.70 11.09 14.18
CA PRO A 150 6.00 11.40 13.59
C PRO A 150 6.70 10.12 13.16
N MET A 151 7.23 10.10 11.93
CA MET A 151 8.02 8.98 11.43
C MET A 151 9.48 9.22 11.81
N MET A 152 10.05 8.30 12.56
CA MET A 152 11.39 8.34 13.10
C MET A 152 12.13 7.04 12.80
N SER A 153 13.44 7.00 13.05
CA SER A 153 14.28 5.80 12.81
C SER A 153 13.83 4.57 13.59
N ASP A 154 13.27 4.75 14.78
CA ASP A 154 12.79 3.66 15.65
C ASP A 154 11.41 3.10 15.27
N ASN A 155 10.69 3.74 14.34
CA ASN A 155 9.36 3.30 13.94
C ASN A 155 9.15 3.15 12.42
N PHE A 156 10.06 3.62 11.59
CA PHE A 156 9.93 3.62 10.13
C PHE A 156 9.73 2.21 9.55
N LEU A 157 10.61 1.26 9.88
CA LEU A 157 10.52 -0.10 9.36
C LEU A 157 9.27 -0.83 9.89
N ASP A 158 8.94 -0.60 11.16
CA ASP A 158 7.74 -1.16 11.77
C ASP A 158 6.46 -0.60 11.13
N ALA A 159 6.43 0.69 10.80
CA ALA A 159 5.32 1.31 10.09
C ALA A 159 5.14 0.74 8.68
N LEU A 160 6.24 0.53 7.94
CA LEU A 160 6.22 -0.12 6.62
C LEU A 160 5.73 -1.57 6.73
N GLN A 161 6.25 -2.34 7.68
CA GLN A 161 5.82 -3.72 7.91
C GLN A 161 4.35 -3.79 8.28
N ALA A 162 3.89 -2.93 9.19
CA ALA A 162 2.49 -2.85 9.60
C ALA A 162 1.58 -2.51 8.43
N SER A 163 1.98 -1.53 7.60
CA SER A 163 1.23 -1.12 6.41
C SER A 163 1.01 -2.26 5.41
N CYS A 164 1.88 -3.27 5.41
CA CYS A 164 1.80 -4.47 4.56
C CYS A 164 1.26 -5.71 5.30
N SER A 165 0.89 -5.61 6.58
CA SER A 165 0.45 -6.75 7.40
C SER A 165 -1.00 -7.13 7.11
N ILE A 166 -1.22 -7.83 5.99
CA ILE A 166 -2.54 -8.30 5.56
C ILE A 166 -3.07 -9.33 6.57
N PRO A 167 -4.30 -9.15 7.09
CA PRO A 167 -4.91 -10.09 8.03
C PRO A 167 -4.92 -11.53 7.51
N PHE A 168 -4.71 -12.48 8.40
CA PHE A 168 -4.62 -13.93 8.15
C PHE A 168 -3.41 -14.38 7.33
N MET A 169 -2.77 -13.49 6.57
CA MET A 169 -1.56 -13.80 5.79
C MET A 169 -0.28 -13.40 6.52
N LEU A 170 -0.31 -12.29 7.27
CA LEU A 170 0.80 -11.83 8.10
C LEU A 170 0.31 -11.61 9.54
N ARG A 171 1.27 -11.54 10.46
CA ARG A 171 1.03 -11.08 11.83
C ARG A 171 0.99 -9.55 11.87
N PRO A 172 0.20 -8.93 12.75
CA PRO A 172 0.26 -7.50 12.96
C PRO A 172 1.61 -7.11 13.60
N VAL A 173 2.04 -5.90 13.35
CA VAL A 173 3.11 -5.27 14.13
C VAL A 173 2.49 -4.71 15.40
N ARG A 174 3.17 -4.88 16.55
CA ARG A 174 2.62 -4.49 17.85
C ARG A 174 3.41 -3.35 18.46
N ASN A 175 2.69 -2.42 19.07
CA ASN A 175 3.27 -1.37 19.92
C ASN A 175 4.38 -0.61 19.23
N ILE A 176 4.12 -0.09 18.03
CA ILE A 176 5.07 0.70 17.27
C ILE A 176 5.50 1.94 18.09
N ALA A 177 6.79 2.24 18.12
CA ALA A 177 7.36 3.34 18.88
C ALA A 177 6.70 4.68 18.51
N GLY A 178 6.45 5.53 19.51
CA GLY A 178 5.79 6.83 19.34
C GLY A 178 4.30 6.78 18.97
N ALA A 179 3.72 5.59 18.76
CA ALA A 179 2.33 5.40 18.38
C ALA A 179 1.52 4.75 19.52
N PRO A 180 0.17 4.87 19.54
CA PRO A 180 -0.65 4.23 20.55
C PRO A 180 -0.47 2.71 20.61
N PRO A 181 -0.48 2.08 21.79
CA PRO A 181 -0.30 0.64 21.90
C PRO A 181 -1.42 -0.14 21.19
N GLY A 182 -1.10 -1.34 20.70
CA GLY A 182 -2.03 -2.25 20.04
C GLY A 182 -1.46 -2.96 18.83
N ALA A 183 -2.32 -3.65 18.10
CA ALA A 183 -2.00 -4.37 16.86
C ALA A 183 -2.20 -3.47 15.65
N TYR A 184 -1.19 -3.35 14.81
CA TYR A 184 -1.18 -2.57 13.57
C TYR A 184 -1.21 -3.50 12.37
N TRP A 185 -2.13 -3.20 11.47
CA TRP A 185 -2.47 -3.99 10.29
C TRP A 185 -2.31 -3.18 9.01
N ASP A 186 -2.47 -3.85 7.88
CA ASP A 186 -2.40 -3.25 6.54
C ASP A 186 -3.29 -2.01 6.43
N GLY A 187 -2.70 -0.93 5.92
CA GLY A 187 -3.39 0.34 5.72
C GLY A 187 -4.56 0.26 4.75
N GLY A 188 -4.51 -0.69 3.81
CA GLY A 188 -5.60 -0.94 2.88
C GLY A 188 -6.89 -1.45 3.52
N LEU A 189 -6.88 -1.87 4.79
CA LEU A 189 -8.13 -2.19 5.51
C LEU A 189 -9.06 -1.00 5.56
N THR A 190 -8.51 0.16 5.85
CA THR A 190 -9.22 1.44 5.92
C THR A 190 -9.16 2.21 4.61
N ASP A 191 -8.06 2.15 3.86
CA ASP A 191 -7.78 2.99 2.71
C ASP A 191 -7.16 2.18 1.57
N TYR A 192 -7.94 1.22 1.03
CA TYR A 192 -7.44 0.20 0.10
C TYR A 192 -6.85 0.79 -1.18
N HIS A 193 -7.57 1.71 -1.82
CA HIS A 193 -7.10 2.45 -3.00
C HIS A 193 -6.97 3.95 -2.71
N LEU A 194 -6.68 4.31 -1.45
CA LEU A 194 -6.43 5.70 -1.06
C LEU A 194 -7.54 6.67 -1.51
N HIS A 195 -8.81 6.23 -1.38
CA HIS A 195 -9.99 7.05 -1.64
C HIS A 195 -10.13 8.09 -0.50
N LEU A 196 -9.31 9.14 -0.57
CA LEU A 196 -9.16 10.18 0.44
C LEU A 196 -9.59 11.52 -0.14
N GLN A 197 -10.16 12.39 0.69
CA GLN A 197 -10.46 13.76 0.28
C GLN A 197 -9.18 14.59 0.33
N TYR A 198 -8.46 14.62 -0.80
CA TYR A 198 -7.19 15.32 -0.90
C TYR A 198 -7.35 16.84 -0.86
N GLN A 199 -6.37 17.50 -0.25
CA GLN A 199 -6.20 18.96 -0.19
C GLN A 199 -5.08 19.34 -1.16
N ALA A 200 -5.36 19.30 -2.45
CA ALA A 200 -4.40 19.73 -3.45
C ALA A 200 -4.29 21.26 -3.46
N PRO A 201 -3.08 21.83 -3.39
CA PRO A 201 -2.90 23.27 -3.41
C PRO A 201 -3.33 23.83 -4.80
N PRO A 202 -3.81 25.08 -4.88
CA PRO A 202 -4.24 25.68 -6.15
C PRO A 202 -3.16 25.68 -7.24
N THR A 203 -1.90 25.69 -6.84
CA THR A 203 -0.73 25.68 -7.74
C THR A 203 -0.38 24.29 -8.28
N ALA A 204 -0.91 23.21 -7.66
CA ALA A 204 -0.70 21.83 -8.10
C ALA A 204 -1.93 20.99 -7.73
N PRO A 205 -3.06 21.19 -8.44
CA PRO A 205 -4.36 20.67 -8.03
C PRO A 205 -4.54 19.17 -8.32
N ILE A 206 -3.52 18.47 -8.83
CA ILE A 206 -3.62 17.08 -9.29
C ILE A 206 -2.92 16.14 -8.33
N VAL A 207 -3.62 15.07 -7.96
CA VAL A 207 -3.07 13.89 -7.30
C VAL A 207 -2.84 12.81 -8.35
N LEU A 208 -1.58 12.54 -8.66
CA LEU A 208 -1.21 11.46 -9.58
C LEU A 208 -1.28 10.11 -8.86
N TYR A 209 -2.08 9.19 -9.41
CA TYR A 209 -2.31 7.89 -8.82
C TYR A 209 -2.06 6.74 -9.80
N PRO A 210 -0.81 6.24 -9.93
CA PRO A 210 -0.53 5.02 -10.67
C PRO A 210 -1.20 3.82 -9.99
N HIS A 211 -2.08 3.14 -10.72
CA HIS A 211 -2.91 2.08 -10.17
C HIS A 211 -3.06 0.91 -11.14
N PHE A 212 -3.44 -0.25 -10.64
CA PHE A 212 -3.59 -1.47 -11.46
C PHE A 212 -4.97 -1.62 -12.10
N GLN A 213 -5.90 -0.73 -11.80
CA GLN A 213 -7.28 -0.73 -12.34
C GLN A 213 -7.89 0.67 -12.27
N LYS A 214 -8.92 0.94 -13.09
CA LYS A 214 -9.62 2.25 -13.09
C LYS A 214 -10.41 2.51 -11.80
N ALA A 215 -11.06 1.50 -11.23
CA ALA A 215 -11.94 1.69 -10.07
C ALA A 215 -11.16 1.95 -8.77
N VAL A 216 -11.56 2.96 -8.02
CA VAL A 216 -10.98 3.33 -6.72
C VAL A 216 -11.86 2.79 -5.59
N VAL A 217 -11.47 1.65 -5.01
CA VAL A 217 -12.19 0.97 -3.93
C VAL A 217 -11.82 1.59 -2.58
N PRO A 218 -12.76 2.10 -1.77
CA PRO A 218 -12.42 2.85 -0.56
C PRO A 218 -11.64 2.06 0.48
N GLY A 219 -12.09 0.86 0.84
CA GLY A 219 -11.45 0.00 1.85
C GLY A 219 -11.46 -1.47 1.43
N TRP A 220 -10.58 -2.26 2.03
CA TRP A 220 -10.51 -3.70 1.73
C TRP A 220 -11.84 -4.43 2.02
N LEU A 221 -12.56 -4.00 3.05
CA LEU A 221 -13.88 -4.53 3.40
C LEU A 221 -15.00 -4.03 2.47
N ASP A 222 -14.71 -3.08 1.57
CA ASP A 222 -15.67 -2.56 0.58
C ASP A 222 -15.61 -3.31 -0.76
N LYS A 223 -14.70 -4.27 -0.93
CA LYS A 223 -14.54 -5.00 -2.20
C LYS A 223 -15.81 -5.66 -2.73
N ALA A 224 -16.64 -6.17 -1.84
CA ALA A 224 -17.92 -6.79 -2.20
C ALA A 224 -19.03 -5.74 -2.50
N TRP A 225 -18.81 -4.48 -2.15
CA TRP A 225 -19.80 -3.42 -2.25
C TRP A 225 -19.54 -2.54 -3.48
N THR A 226 -19.78 -3.09 -4.68
CA THR A 226 -19.48 -2.41 -5.95
C THR A 226 -20.12 -1.04 -6.09
N GLY A 227 -21.28 -0.80 -5.49
CA GLY A 227 -21.90 0.52 -5.43
C GLY A 227 -21.07 1.60 -4.73
N ARG A 228 -20.07 1.21 -3.91
CA ARG A 228 -19.14 2.12 -3.23
C ARG A 228 -17.88 2.43 -4.05
N HIS A 229 -17.71 1.79 -5.21
CA HIS A 229 -16.55 2.00 -6.09
C HIS A 229 -16.77 3.16 -7.08
N ARG A 230 -17.88 3.87 -6.97
CA ARG A 230 -18.19 5.02 -7.83
C ARG A 230 -17.28 6.20 -7.49
N SER A 231 -17.02 7.03 -8.49
CA SER A 231 -16.38 8.32 -8.28
C SER A 231 -17.20 9.18 -7.29
N THR A 232 -16.49 9.93 -6.48
CA THR A 232 -17.05 10.88 -5.51
C THR A 232 -16.28 12.19 -5.59
N PRO A 233 -16.80 13.32 -5.07
CA PRO A 233 -16.08 14.58 -5.03
C PRO A 233 -14.71 14.52 -4.33
N ALA A 234 -14.45 13.49 -3.52
CA ALA A 234 -13.14 13.27 -2.92
C ALA A 234 -12.06 12.94 -3.96
N LEU A 235 -12.45 12.48 -5.15
CA LEU A 235 -11.54 12.08 -6.23
C LEU A 235 -11.40 13.14 -7.34
N ASP A 236 -12.06 14.31 -7.23
CA ASP A 236 -12.09 15.34 -8.28
C ASP A 236 -10.68 15.85 -8.68
N SER A 237 -9.71 15.78 -7.76
CA SER A 237 -8.31 16.13 -8.03
C SER A 237 -7.43 14.95 -8.42
N MET A 238 -7.98 13.72 -8.52
CA MET A 238 -7.19 12.51 -8.76
C MET A 238 -7.13 12.14 -10.24
N LEU A 239 -5.92 12.03 -10.76
CA LEU A 239 -5.64 11.44 -12.08
C LEU A 239 -5.15 10.00 -11.87
N VAL A 240 -5.99 9.03 -12.22
CA VAL A 240 -5.65 7.61 -12.15
C VAL A 240 -4.96 7.19 -13.43
N LEU A 241 -3.74 6.65 -13.32
CA LEU A 241 -3.03 5.99 -14.41
C LEU A 241 -3.22 4.48 -14.26
N ALA A 242 -4.03 3.89 -15.10
CA ALA A 242 -4.32 2.46 -15.05
C ALA A 242 -4.09 1.79 -16.42
N PRO A 243 -3.60 0.54 -16.45
CA PRO A 243 -3.46 -0.19 -17.70
C PRO A 243 -4.82 -0.50 -18.31
N ASP A 244 -4.89 -0.46 -19.64
CA ASP A 244 -6.08 -0.83 -20.38
C ASP A 244 -6.42 -2.33 -20.18
N PRO A 245 -7.70 -2.70 -19.96
CA PRO A 245 -8.09 -4.10 -19.80
C PRO A 245 -7.75 -4.99 -21.00
N GLU A 246 -7.72 -4.44 -22.22
CA GLU A 246 -7.33 -5.21 -23.41
C GLU A 246 -5.83 -5.50 -23.43
N TRP A 247 -5.03 -4.51 -23.05
CA TRP A 247 -3.60 -4.71 -22.84
C TRP A 247 -3.33 -5.78 -21.76
N ILE A 248 -4.05 -5.73 -20.62
CA ILE A 248 -3.94 -6.76 -19.57
C ILE A 248 -4.19 -8.17 -20.11
N ARG A 249 -5.19 -8.34 -21.00
CA ARG A 249 -5.53 -9.65 -21.59
C ARG A 249 -4.39 -10.23 -22.46
N GLN A 250 -3.50 -9.39 -22.96
CA GLN A 250 -2.33 -9.81 -23.74
C GLN A 250 -1.15 -10.29 -22.88
N LEU A 251 -1.16 -9.97 -21.58
CA LEU A 251 -0.13 -10.42 -20.66
C LEU A 251 -0.14 -11.94 -20.48
N PRO A 252 0.97 -12.55 -20.05
CA PRO A 252 0.98 -13.95 -19.65
C PRO A 252 -0.14 -14.26 -18.64
N ASN A 253 -0.88 -15.33 -18.86
CA ASN A 253 -2.08 -15.71 -18.09
C ASN A 253 -3.30 -14.77 -18.26
N GLY A 254 -3.26 -13.78 -19.16
CA GLY A 254 -4.35 -12.84 -19.40
C GLY A 254 -4.66 -11.93 -18.21
N LYS A 255 -3.71 -11.70 -17.32
CA LYS A 255 -3.88 -10.92 -16.10
C LYS A 255 -2.58 -10.29 -15.62
N LEU A 256 -2.68 -9.27 -14.78
CA LEU A 256 -1.53 -8.77 -14.02
C LEU A 256 -1.04 -9.85 -13.03
N PRO A 257 0.29 -9.95 -12.80
CA PRO A 257 0.84 -10.78 -11.75
C PRO A 257 0.21 -10.51 -10.39
N ASP A 258 -0.15 -11.56 -9.66
CA ASP A 258 -0.74 -11.44 -8.33
C ASP A 258 -0.33 -12.58 -7.38
N ARG A 259 -0.76 -12.47 -6.12
CA ARG A 259 -0.45 -13.47 -5.07
C ARG A 259 -0.99 -14.87 -5.35
N ASN A 260 -1.99 -15.02 -6.23
CA ASN A 260 -2.53 -16.33 -6.58
C ASN A 260 -1.52 -17.14 -7.41
N ASP A 261 -0.56 -16.44 -8.04
CA ASP A 261 0.51 -17.07 -8.80
C ASP A 261 1.45 -17.90 -7.90
N PHE A 262 1.60 -17.55 -6.61
CA PHE A 262 2.31 -18.42 -5.67
C PHE A 262 1.66 -19.80 -5.52
N ALA A 263 0.34 -19.86 -5.50
CA ALA A 263 -0.38 -21.11 -5.46
C ALA A 263 -0.39 -21.79 -6.83
N ARG A 264 -0.51 -21.04 -7.94
CA ARG A 264 -0.55 -21.55 -9.31
C ARG A 264 0.75 -22.24 -9.70
N TYR A 265 1.89 -21.62 -9.40
CA TYR A 265 3.21 -22.14 -9.75
C TYR A 265 3.83 -23.03 -8.66
N GLY A 266 3.33 -22.95 -7.44
CA GLY A 266 3.84 -23.75 -6.30
C GLY A 266 5.35 -23.57 -6.11
N GLN A 267 6.10 -24.67 -6.26
CA GLN A 267 7.56 -24.69 -6.14
C GLN A 267 8.29 -24.36 -7.45
N ASP A 268 7.58 -24.20 -8.57
CA ASP A 268 8.19 -23.79 -9.85
C ASP A 268 8.43 -22.28 -9.88
N LEU A 269 9.42 -21.86 -9.09
CA LEU A 269 9.87 -20.47 -9.01
C LEU A 269 10.29 -19.95 -10.39
N ALA A 270 10.98 -20.78 -11.19
CA ALA A 270 11.50 -20.37 -12.49
C ALA A 270 10.35 -20.04 -13.46
N ALA A 271 9.27 -20.83 -13.48
CA ALA A 271 8.10 -20.52 -14.32
C ALA A 271 7.40 -19.25 -13.86
N ARG A 272 7.22 -19.04 -12.54
CA ARG A 272 6.65 -17.80 -12.02
C ARG A 272 7.48 -16.58 -12.37
N MET A 273 8.79 -16.64 -12.18
CA MET A 273 9.70 -15.54 -12.52
C MET A 273 9.64 -15.20 -14.01
N ARG A 274 9.64 -16.21 -14.92
CA ARG A 274 9.49 -15.95 -16.36
C ARG A 274 8.23 -15.16 -16.68
N VAL A 275 7.09 -15.55 -16.10
CA VAL A 275 5.80 -14.90 -16.34
C VAL A 275 5.79 -13.48 -15.77
N TRP A 276 6.32 -13.29 -14.57
CA TRP A 276 6.34 -11.98 -13.93
C TRP A 276 7.30 -11.03 -14.63
N ASN A 277 8.50 -11.49 -15.02
CA ASN A 277 9.44 -10.70 -15.81
C ASN A 277 8.85 -10.30 -17.18
N ALA A 278 8.12 -11.21 -17.84
CA ALA A 278 7.47 -10.87 -19.11
C ALA A 278 6.38 -9.79 -18.91
N ALA A 279 5.60 -9.86 -17.83
CA ALA A 279 4.61 -8.83 -17.53
C ALA A 279 5.27 -7.48 -17.19
N THR A 280 6.36 -7.47 -16.43
CA THR A 280 7.11 -6.25 -16.11
C THR A 280 7.74 -5.64 -17.37
N SER A 281 8.36 -6.47 -18.21
CA SER A 281 8.93 -6.00 -19.50
C SER A 281 7.86 -5.37 -20.40
N ALA A 282 6.67 -6.00 -20.47
CA ALA A 282 5.54 -5.43 -21.21
C ALA A 282 5.05 -4.11 -20.61
N ALA A 283 5.14 -3.92 -19.28
CA ALA A 283 4.72 -2.70 -18.61
C ALA A 283 5.60 -1.47 -18.95
N GLN A 284 6.78 -1.67 -19.55
CA GLN A 284 7.60 -0.56 -20.07
C GLN A 284 6.81 0.27 -21.09
N GLN A 285 5.98 -0.37 -21.92
CA GLN A 285 5.09 0.34 -22.85
C GLN A 285 4.21 1.38 -22.14
N LEU A 286 3.68 1.06 -20.95
CA LEU A 286 2.82 1.99 -20.20
C LEU A 286 3.61 3.23 -19.74
N ALA A 287 4.87 3.04 -19.34
CA ALA A 287 5.75 4.13 -18.96
C ALA A 287 6.09 5.02 -20.17
N ASP A 288 6.38 4.41 -21.32
CA ASP A 288 6.72 5.12 -22.57
C ASP A 288 5.52 5.92 -23.07
N GLU A 289 4.31 5.35 -23.08
CA GLU A 289 3.09 6.05 -23.45
C GLU A 289 2.79 7.23 -22.52
N TYR A 290 3.00 7.05 -21.20
CA TYR A 290 2.82 8.16 -20.27
C TYR A 290 3.86 9.26 -20.47
N ALA A 291 5.13 8.91 -20.73
CA ALA A 291 6.17 9.88 -21.04
C ALA A 291 5.84 10.69 -22.31
N GLN A 292 5.39 10.02 -23.37
CA GLN A 292 4.93 10.68 -24.60
C GLN A 292 3.74 11.59 -24.36
N TRP A 293 2.78 11.14 -23.52
CA TRP A 293 1.63 11.98 -23.18
C TRP A 293 2.04 13.24 -22.41
N LEU A 294 3.05 13.17 -21.54
CA LEU A 294 3.56 14.35 -20.81
C LEU A 294 4.19 15.39 -21.74
N GLU A 295 4.81 14.96 -22.84
CA GLU A 295 5.38 15.89 -23.86
C GLU A 295 4.27 16.60 -24.66
N LYS A 296 3.18 15.90 -24.95
CA LYS A 296 2.04 16.43 -25.70
C LYS A 296 0.72 15.90 -25.11
N PRO A 297 0.22 16.52 -24.03
CA PRO A 297 -1.00 16.07 -23.37
C PRO A 297 -2.22 16.09 -24.33
N ASP A 298 -2.89 14.94 -24.43
CA ASP A 298 -4.14 14.79 -25.15
C ASP A 298 -5.26 14.52 -24.15
N LEU A 299 -6.07 15.54 -23.88
CA LEU A 299 -7.20 15.44 -22.94
C LEU A 299 -8.32 14.53 -23.44
N GLY A 300 -8.37 14.22 -24.74
CA GLY A 300 -9.32 13.26 -25.31
C GLY A 300 -9.07 11.82 -24.84
N ARG A 301 -7.89 11.55 -24.28
CA ARG A 301 -7.55 10.24 -23.64
C ARG A 301 -7.89 10.18 -22.16
N VAL A 302 -8.36 11.28 -21.57
CA VAL A 302 -8.74 11.33 -20.16
C VAL A 302 -10.23 11.04 -20.05
N GLU A 303 -10.56 9.94 -19.38
CA GLU A 303 -11.95 9.52 -19.16
C GLU A 303 -12.38 9.87 -17.72
N PRO A 304 -13.66 10.19 -17.49
CA PRO A 304 -14.20 10.29 -16.13
C PRO A 304 -14.04 8.97 -15.36
N LEU A 305 -13.81 9.08 -14.04
CA LEU A 305 -13.77 7.93 -13.13
C LEU A 305 -15.15 7.36 -12.87
#